data_0108be9225be1c5c5505553a903b4e8b
#
_entry.id   0108be9225be1c5c5505553a903b4e8b
#
_cell.length_a   1.000
_cell.length_b   1.000
_cell.length_c   1.000
_cell.angle_alpha   90.00
_cell.angle_beta   90.00
_cell.angle_gamma   90.00
#
_symmetry.space_group_name_H-M   'P 1'
#
loop_
_entity.id
_entity.type
_entity.pdbx_description
1 polymer ?
#
loop_
_entity_poly.entity_id
_entity_poly.type
_entity_poly.pdbx_seq_one_letter_code
_entity_poly.pdbx_strand_id
1 'polypeptide(L)'
;MPVSCLFVGPDNVDLAELGKRGAEKVFCMISERFAVPEEMLYKDNMIGFIREARPEIVLFGATNFGRSLAPRIAAGLKTGLTADCTDFDINEEGRLVQVRPAFSDNIFAHIQTVRDPQMA
;
A
#
# COMPACT_ATOMS: atom_id res chain seq x y z
N MET A 1 3.75 6.47 15.19
CA MET A 1 4.21 6.29 13.77
C MET A 1 3.35 7.15 12.87
N PRO A 2 3.93 8.08 12.11
CA PRO A 2 3.15 8.90 11.21
C PRO A 2 2.62 8.09 10.02
N VAL A 3 1.35 8.31 9.67
CA VAL A 3 0.69 7.65 8.55
C VAL A 3 0.30 8.70 7.53
N SER A 4 0.66 8.48 6.27
CA SER A 4 0.28 9.32 5.16
C SER A 4 -0.56 8.53 4.17
N CYS A 5 -1.45 9.21 3.45
CA CYS A 5 -2.19 8.63 2.35
C CYS A 5 -1.66 9.13 1.02
N LEU A 6 -1.63 8.26 0.03
CA LEU A 6 -1.47 8.64 -1.37
C LEU A 6 -2.82 8.46 -2.07
N PHE A 7 -3.36 9.55 -2.56
CA PHE A 7 -4.54 9.55 -3.41
C PHE A 7 -4.14 9.69 -4.87
N VAL A 8 -4.68 8.82 -5.71
CA VAL A 8 -4.48 8.87 -7.17
C VAL A 8 -5.85 8.85 -7.84
N GLY A 9 -6.17 9.89 -8.57
CA GLY A 9 -7.48 9.99 -9.21
C GLY A 9 -7.67 11.23 -10.06
N PRO A 10 -8.85 11.36 -10.73
CA PRO A 10 -9.10 12.49 -11.62
C PRO A 10 -9.33 13.80 -10.89
N ASP A 11 -10.05 13.78 -9.81
CA ASP A 11 -10.38 14.86 -8.89
C ASP A 11 -11.61 14.44 -8.04
N ASN A 12 -12.33 15.29 -7.37
CA ASN A 12 -13.62 15.00 -6.73
C ASN A 12 -13.60 13.98 -5.57
N VAL A 13 -12.60 14.07 -4.71
CA VAL A 13 -12.58 13.28 -3.49
C VAL A 13 -12.54 14.21 -2.29
N ASP A 14 -13.32 13.87 -1.27
CA ASP A 14 -13.22 14.55 0.03
C ASP A 14 -11.93 14.10 0.75
N LEU A 15 -10.83 14.76 0.45
CA LEU A 15 -9.53 14.47 1.05
C LEU A 15 -9.50 14.74 2.56
N ALA A 16 -10.38 15.61 3.05
CA ALA A 16 -10.49 15.87 4.48
C ALA A 16 -10.93 14.63 5.27
N GLU A 17 -11.72 13.76 4.66
CA GLU A 17 -12.13 12.49 5.29
C GLU A 17 -10.91 11.60 5.62
N LEU A 18 -9.89 11.60 4.77
CA LEU A 18 -8.66 10.84 5.02
C LEU A 18 -7.92 11.37 6.26
N GLY A 19 -7.88 12.68 6.44
CA GLY A 19 -7.34 13.30 7.64
C GLY A 19 -8.11 12.92 8.90
N LYS A 20 -9.44 12.91 8.84
CA LYS A 20 -10.30 12.49 9.95
C LYS A 20 -10.08 11.02 10.33
N ARG A 21 -9.65 10.20 9.39
CA ARG A 21 -9.34 8.78 9.60
C ARG A 21 -7.91 8.52 10.07
N GLY A 22 -7.12 9.57 10.32
CA GLY A 22 -5.81 9.46 10.92
C GLY A 22 -4.62 9.71 10.00
N ALA A 23 -4.84 10.10 8.74
CA ALA A 23 -3.74 10.49 7.87
C ALA A 23 -3.18 11.85 8.30
N GLU A 24 -1.90 11.90 8.58
CA GLU A 24 -1.21 13.17 8.92
C GLU A 24 -0.95 14.03 7.69
N LYS A 25 -0.70 13.36 6.55
CA LYS A 25 -0.51 14.00 5.24
C LYS A 25 -1.28 13.24 4.18
N VAL A 26 -1.75 13.96 3.19
CA VAL A 26 -2.35 13.37 2.00
C VAL A 26 -1.59 13.89 0.78
N PHE A 27 -0.92 12.99 0.10
CA PHE A 27 -0.29 13.27 -1.18
C PHE A 27 -1.31 13.00 -2.29
N CYS A 28 -1.39 13.86 -3.27
CA CYS A 28 -2.38 13.76 -4.33
C CYS A 28 -1.70 13.73 -5.70
N MET A 29 -2.01 12.69 -6.46
CA MET A 29 -1.74 12.64 -7.89
C MET A 29 -3.07 12.83 -8.62
N ILE A 30 -3.29 14.04 -9.12
CA ILE A 30 -4.57 14.39 -9.74
C ILE A 30 -4.36 14.64 -11.23
N SER A 31 -5.07 13.87 -12.04
CA SER A 31 -5.11 14.03 -13.49
C SER A 31 -6.34 13.34 -14.03
N GLU A 32 -6.96 13.92 -15.05
CA GLU A 32 -8.07 13.28 -15.76
C GLU A 32 -7.67 11.91 -16.35
N ARG A 33 -6.40 11.70 -16.61
CA ARG A 33 -5.88 10.40 -17.07
C ARG A 33 -6.11 9.28 -16.08
N PHE A 34 -6.28 9.58 -14.79
CA PHE A 34 -6.60 8.60 -13.76
C PHE A 34 -8.10 8.34 -13.61
N ALA A 35 -8.95 8.94 -14.44
CA ALA A 35 -10.39 8.69 -14.39
C ALA A 35 -10.76 7.24 -14.74
N VAL A 36 -9.96 6.60 -15.58
CA VAL A 36 -10.07 5.17 -15.88
C VAL A 36 -8.97 4.45 -15.10
N PRO A 37 -9.34 3.43 -14.29
CA PRO A 37 -8.36 2.67 -13.51
C PRO A 37 -7.51 1.77 -14.42
N GLU A 38 -6.51 2.35 -15.05
CA GLU A 38 -5.57 1.66 -15.91
C GLU A 38 -4.31 1.31 -15.10
N GLU A 39 -4.08 0.03 -14.89
CA GLU A 39 -3.10 -0.50 -13.94
C GLU A 39 -1.66 -0.06 -14.24
N MET A 40 -1.28 -0.03 -15.51
CA MET A 40 0.11 0.31 -15.87
C MET A 40 0.39 1.80 -15.63
N LEU A 41 -0.59 2.65 -15.92
CA LEU A 41 -0.48 4.09 -15.66
C LEU A 41 -0.36 4.37 -14.15
N TYR A 42 -1.22 3.76 -13.35
CA TYR A 42 -1.18 3.88 -11.89
C TYR A 42 0.14 3.34 -11.34
N LYS A 43 0.54 2.14 -11.79
CA LYS A 43 1.78 1.50 -11.36
C LYS A 43 2.99 2.40 -11.60
N ASP A 44 3.17 2.90 -12.79
CA ASP A 44 4.35 3.68 -13.16
C ASP A 44 4.45 4.98 -12.34
N ASN A 45 3.32 5.66 -12.14
CA ASN A 45 3.29 6.89 -11.35
C ASN A 45 3.51 6.61 -9.86
N MET A 46 2.90 5.57 -9.32
CA MET A 46 3.05 5.21 -7.92
C MET A 46 4.47 4.72 -7.60
N ILE A 47 5.09 3.95 -8.47
CA ILE A 47 6.49 3.54 -8.31
C ILE A 47 7.40 4.76 -8.25
N GLY A 48 7.21 5.73 -9.15
CA GLY A 48 7.98 6.97 -9.14
C GLY A 48 7.85 7.72 -7.82
N PHE A 49 6.62 7.84 -7.32
CA PHE A 49 6.36 8.48 -6.03
C PHE A 49 7.01 7.73 -4.86
N ILE A 50 6.87 6.41 -4.81
CA ILE A 50 7.42 5.58 -3.72
C ILE A 50 8.96 5.67 -3.71
N ARG A 51 9.59 5.66 -4.86
CA ARG A 51 11.05 5.81 -4.95
C ARG A 51 11.54 7.17 -4.44
N GLU A 52 10.77 8.21 -4.65
CA GLU A 52 11.09 9.55 -4.17
C GLU A 52 10.79 9.72 -2.69
N ALA A 53 9.61 9.33 -2.24
CA ALA A 53 9.15 9.48 -0.86
C ALA A 53 9.84 8.50 0.11
N ARG A 54 10.27 7.34 -0.37
CA ARG A 54 10.93 6.28 0.41
C ARG A 54 10.19 5.89 1.68
N PRO A 55 8.92 5.51 1.61
CA PRO A 55 8.22 5.01 2.78
C PRO A 55 8.81 3.67 3.23
N GLU A 56 8.81 3.43 4.52
CA GLU A 56 9.23 2.13 5.06
C GLU A 56 8.17 1.06 4.84
N ILE A 57 6.91 1.45 4.91
CA ILE A 57 5.74 0.56 4.82
C ILE A 57 4.76 1.15 3.81
N VAL A 58 4.22 0.29 2.93
CA VAL A 58 3.16 0.65 1.99
C VAL A 58 2.03 -0.36 2.11
N LEU A 59 0.83 0.13 2.43
CA LEU A 59 -0.36 -0.70 2.56
C LEU A 59 -1.35 -0.38 1.45
N PHE A 60 -1.96 -1.42 0.89
CA PHE A 60 -2.99 -1.33 -0.14
C PHE A 60 -4.30 -1.92 0.35
N GLY A 61 -5.41 -1.27 0.00
CA GLY A 61 -6.72 -1.87 0.19
C GLY A 61 -6.90 -3.09 -0.72
N ALA A 62 -7.43 -4.18 -0.17
CA ALA A 62 -7.63 -5.45 -0.89
C ALA A 62 -8.90 -5.42 -1.77
N THR A 63 -9.09 -4.35 -2.52
CA THR A 63 -10.08 -4.26 -3.59
C THR A 63 -9.58 -5.04 -4.82
N ASN A 64 -10.46 -5.32 -5.77
CA ASN A 64 -10.04 -5.97 -7.02
C ASN A 64 -8.90 -5.22 -7.71
N PHE A 65 -8.98 -3.89 -7.73
CA PHE A 65 -7.93 -3.05 -8.33
C PHE A 65 -6.65 -3.09 -7.50
N GLY A 66 -6.75 -2.98 -6.15
CA GLY A 66 -5.59 -3.05 -5.26
C GLY A 66 -4.86 -4.40 -5.34
N ARG A 67 -5.61 -5.50 -5.40
CA ARG A 67 -5.04 -6.85 -5.55
C ARG A 67 -4.30 -7.05 -6.87
N SER A 68 -4.71 -6.34 -7.91
CA SER A 68 -4.03 -6.37 -9.21
C SER A 68 -2.83 -5.42 -9.25
N LEU A 69 -2.95 -4.26 -8.66
CA LEU A 69 -1.96 -3.19 -8.69
C LEU A 69 -0.76 -3.45 -7.77
N ALA A 70 -1.01 -3.86 -6.54
CA ALA A 70 0.03 -4.00 -5.51
C ALA A 70 1.15 -4.98 -5.92
N PRO A 71 0.88 -6.17 -6.48
CA PRO A 71 1.94 -7.07 -6.94
C PRO A 71 2.82 -6.47 -8.04
N ARG A 72 2.21 -5.71 -8.93
CA ARG A 72 2.95 -5.04 -10.01
C ARG A 72 3.90 -3.98 -9.47
N ILE A 73 3.46 -3.23 -8.48
CA ILE A 73 4.30 -2.24 -7.81
C ILE A 73 5.42 -2.92 -7.03
N ALA A 74 5.13 -3.96 -6.27
CA ALA A 74 6.12 -4.71 -5.52
C ALA A 74 7.21 -5.29 -6.42
N ALA A 75 6.82 -5.87 -7.55
CA ALA A 75 7.75 -6.39 -8.54
C ALA A 75 8.62 -5.28 -9.13
N GLY A 76 8.04 -4.13 -9.46
CA GLY A 76 8.78 -2.97 -9.97
C GLY A 76 9.76 -2.38 -8.97
N LEU A 77 9.44 -2.45 -7.68
CA LEU A 77 10.31 -2.01 -6.59
C LEU A 77 11.27 -3.10 -6.10
N LYS A 78 11.15 -4.32 -6.62
CA LYS A 78 11.96 -5.49 -6.24
C LYS A 78 11.86 -5.79 -4.74
N THR A 79 10.67 -5.69 -4.18
CA THR A 79 10.37 -6.00 -2.79
C THR A 79 9.31 -7.09 -2.67
N GLY A 80 9.10 -7.59 -1.46
CA GLY A 80 8.06 -8.57 -1.18
C GLY A 80 6.70 -7.94 -0.95
N LEU A 81 5.65 -8.73 -1.15
CA LEU A 81 4.27 -8.35 -0.86
C LEU A 81 3.59 -9.51 -0.15
N THR A 82 2.89 -9.23 0.94
CA THR A 82 2.02 -10.19 1.60
C THR A 82 0.57 -9.81 1.34
N ALA A 83 -0.15 -10.69 0.65
CA ALA A 83 -1.56 -10.46 0.31
C ALA A 83 -2.50 -10.98 1.39
N ASP A 84 -3.71 -10.43 1.42
CA ASP A 84 -4.82 -10.88 2.27
C ASP A 84 -4.49 -10.91 3.77
N CYS A 85 -3.74 -9.94 4.24
CA CYS A 85 -3.44 -9.80 5.66
C CYS A 85 -4.70 -9.49 6.45
N THR A 86 -4.82 -10.13 7.60
CA THR A 86 -5.94 -9.91 8.54
C THR A 86 -5.54 -9.03 9.71
N ASP A 87 -4.25 -8.90 9.97
CA ASP A 87 -3.74 -8.08 11.05
C ASP A 87 -2.30 -7.63 10.77
N PHE A 88 -1.89 -6.58 11.45
CA PHE A 88 -0.54 -6.02 11.38
C PHE A 88 -0.03 -5.69 12.77
N ASP A 89 1.27 -5.83 12.96
CA ASP A 89 1.95 -5.38 14.16
C ASP A 89 3.33 -4.82 13.77
N ILE A 90 3.93 -4.08 14.68
CA ILE A 90 5.30 -3.58 14.53
C ILE A 90 6.13 -4.26 15.62
N ASN A 91 7.18 -4.97 15.23
CA ASN A 91 8.04 -5.63 16.17
C ASN A 91 9.03 -4.67 16.86
N GLU A 92 9.83 -5.19 17.79
CA GLU A 92 10.79 -4.39 18.56
C GLU A 92 11.87 -3.71 17.68
N GLU A 93 12.13 -4.27 16.50
CA GLU A 93 13.07 -3.71 15.52
C GLU A 93 12.43 -2.65 14.61
N GLY A 94 11.13 -2.34 14.79
CA GLY A 94 10.39 -1.42 13.95
C GLY A 94 9.94 -1.99 12.61
N ARG A 95 10.00 -3.32 12.43
CA ARG A 95 9.59 -3.99 11.21
C ARG A 95 8.10 -4.37 11.26
N LEU A 96 7.45 -4.31 10.10
CA LEU A 96 6.06 -4.72 9.97
C LEU A 96 5.94 -6.24 10.06
N VAL A 97 5.10 -6.71 10.98
CA VAL A 97 4.68 -8.10 11.05
C VAL A 97 3.31 -8.21 10.38
N GLN A 98 3.25 -9.02 9.33
CA GLN A 98 2.05 -9.22 8.51
C GLN A 98 1.43 -10.56 8.89
N VAL A 99 0.19 -10.56 9.31
CA VAL A 99 -0.52 -11.76 9.73
C VAL A 99 -1.56 -12.13 8.69
N ARG A 100 -1.52 -13.36 8.21
CA ARG A 100 -2.51 -13.87 7.26
C ARG A 100 -2.87 -15.32 7.57
N PRO A 101 -4.09 -15.76 7.21
CA PRO A 101 -4.43 -17.17 7.26
C PRO A 101 -3.51 -17.98 6.31
N ALA A 102 -3.04 -19.12 6.78
CA ALA A 102 -2.21 -20.01 5.98
C ALA A 102 -3.05 -21.19 5.45
N PHE A 103 -2.71 -22.41 5.80
CA PHE A 103 -3.34 -23.61 5.22
C PHE A 103 -4.78 -23.85 5.66
N SER A 104 -5.23 -23.23 6.74
CA SER A 104 -6.60 -23.33 7.25
C SER A 104 -6.95 -22.08 8.05
N ASP A 105 -8.23 -21.90 8.35
CA ASP A 105 -8.71 -20.77 9.15
C ASP A 105 -8.15 -20.76 10.58
N ASN A 106 -7.56 -21.86 11.04
CA ASN A 106 -6.99 -22.00 12.38
C ASN A 106 -5.49 -21.81 12.43
N ILE A 107 -4.82 -21.60 11.30
CA ILE A 107 -3.37 -21.42 11.20
C ILE A 107 -3.08 -20.06 10.58
N PHE A 108 -2.29 -19.25 11.28
CA PHE A 108 -1.89 -17.93 10.80
C PHE A 108 -0.37 -17.91 10.56
N ALA A 109 0.02 -17.32 9.45
CA ALA A 109 1.41 -17.04 9.17
C ALA A 109 1.75 -15.62 9.63
N HIS A 110 2.86 -15.47 10.32
CA HIS A 110 3.46 -14.18 10.68
C HIS A 110 4.63 -13.94 9.75
N ILE A 111 4.50 -12.96 8.88
CA ILE A 111 5.44 -12.73 7.78
C ILE A 111 6.14 -11.39 7.96
N GLN A 112 7.43 -11.37 7.70
CA GLN A 112 8.21 -10.14 7.66
C GLN A 112 8.90 -10.02 6.30
N THR A 113 8.84 -8.83 5.71
CA THR A 113 9.56 -8.53 4.48
C THR A 113 10.94 -8.02 4.84
N VAL A 114 11.97 -8.59 4.23
CA VAL A 114 13.37 -8.21 4.50
C VAL A 114 13.83 -6.99 3.73
N ARG A 115 13.07 -6.56 2.73
CA ARG A 115 13.36 -5.40 1.90
C ARG A 115 12.38 -4.26 2.16
N ASP A 116 12.78 -3.06 1.81
CA ASP A 116 11.91 -1.88 1.86
C ASP A 116 11.50 -1.45 0.43
N PRO A 117 10.30 -0.87 0.27
CA PRO A 117 9.28 -0.79 1.31
C PRO A 117 8.72 -2.17 1.68
N GLN A 118 8.26 -2.31 2.92
CA GLN A 118 7.51 -3.49 3.36
C GLN A 118 6.06 -3.33 2.89
N MET A 119 5.58 -4.24 2.06
CA MET A 119 4.29 -4.07 1.38
C MET A 119 3.27 -5.17 1.76
N ALA A 120 2.02 -4.71 1.94
CA ALA A 120 0.90 -5.61 2.18
C ALA A 120 -0.40 -5.03 1.60
#